data_38c0ab3c7d086e38f8d4f0a92c51e9bb
#
_entry.id   38c0ab3c7d086e38f8d4f0a92c51e9bb
#
_cell.length_a   1.000
_cell.length_b   1.000
_cell.length_c   1.000
_cell.angle_alpha   90.00
_cell.angle_beta   90.00
_cell.angle_gamma   90.00
#
_symmetry.space_group_name_H-M   'P 1'
#
loop_
_entity.id
_entity.type
_entity.pdbx_description
1 polymer ?
#
loop_
_entity_poly.entity_id
_entity_poly.type
_entity_poly.pdbx_seq_one_letter_code
_entity_poly.pdbx_strand_id
1 'polypeptide(L)'
;MQTDHSFLNVSQGVGSNYHILLAVPFIVVLVLYLLAVIVSNRKHKKWPVSRTILWVIGVGCALVAVSGPVAQRAHMDFSFHMLGHLLLGMLAPLLLVLAAPVTLTLRTLPVPLARRLSYILKSRMIRMVSDPIFAATLNIGGLWVLYTTSLYEDMHHDILLFLFIHIHVFLAGYLFTISMIYIDPAPHRTEYIYRGIVLILSLSGHGILPKYIYAHPPNGVPRDQAQSGGMLMYYGGDMIDLILIVIFCYQWYKAVRPVMNRSKSKDHENIGETKPFKG
;
A
#
# COMPACT_ATOMS: atom_id res chain seq x y z
N MET A 1 -33.44 -39.94 -8.45
CA MET A 1 -33.10 -38.60 -8.94
C MET A 1 -33.00 -37.63 -7.73
N GLN A 2 -32.04 -37.87 -6.85
CA GLN A 2 -31.96 -37.15 -5.55
C GLN A 2 -30.51 -37.06 -5.02
N THR A 3 -29.53 -36.90 -5.92
CA THR A 3 -28.08 -36.88 -5.56
C THR A 3 -27.33 -35.61 -5.93
N ASP A 4 -27.98 -34.55 -6.48
CA ASP A 4 -27.25 -33.37 -6.97
C ASP A 4 -27.18 -32.19 -5.99
N HIS A 5 -28.04 -32.16 -4.96
CA HIS A 5 -28.04 -31.02 -4.01
C HIS A 5 -26.94 -31.07 -2.94
N SER A 6 -26.37 -32.23 -2.65
CA SER A 6 -25.32 -32.38 -1.63
C SER A 6 -23.94 -31.94 -2.14
N PHE A 7 -23.63 -32.18 -3.40
CA PHE A 7 -22.36 -31.76 -4.00
C PHE A 7 -22.26 -30.26 -4.18
N LEU A 8 -23.36 -29.59 -4.53
CA LEU A 8 -23.39 -28.11 -4.67
C LEU A 8 -23.22 -27.40 -3.32
N ASN A 9 -23.75 -27.92 -2.23
CA ASN A 9 -23.61 -27.37 -0.90
C ASN A 9 -22.19 -27.57 -0.34
N VAL A 10 -21.49 -28.64 -0.67
CA VAL A 10 -20.11 -28.89 -0.24
C VAL A 10 -19.15 -27.96 -0.99
N SER A 11 -19.32 -27.74 -2.29
CA SER A 11 -18.48 -26.84 -3.08
C SER A 11 -18.67 -25.38 -2.69
N GLN A 12 -19.88 -24.95 -2.35
CA GLN A 12 -20.15 -23.60 -1.82
C GLN A 12 -19.57 -23.40 -0.41
N GLY A 13 -19.57 -24.41 0.44
CA GLY A 13 -19.00 -24.34 1.80
C GLY A 13 -17.48 -24.25 1.80
N VAL A 14 -16.79 -24.93 0.91
CA VAL A 14 -15.34 -24.88 0.77
C VAL A 14 -14.90 -23.54 0.16
N GLY A 15 -15.64 -23.02 -0.83
CA GLY A 15 -15.36 -21.74 -1.47
C GLY A 15 -15.52 -20.50 -0.55
N SER A 16 -16.34 -20.60 0.51
CA SER A 16 -16.53 -19.50 1.46
C SER A 16 -15.39 -19.35 2.47
N ASN A 17 -14.70 -20.43 2.81
CA ASN A 17 -13.77 -20.44 3.95
C ASN A 17 -12.45 -19.69 3.69
N TYR A 18 -11.94 -19.70 2.45
CA TYR A 18 -10.68 -18.98 2.14
C TYR A 18 -10.85 -17.45 2.06
N HIS A 19 -12.03 -16.97 1.65
CA HIS A 19 -12.34 -15.53 1.73
C HIS A 19 -12.34 -15.03 3.15
N ILE A 20 -12.89 -15.82 4.09
CA ILE A 20 -12.85 -15.50 5.52
C ILE A 20 -11.41 -15.51 6.01
N LEU A 21 -10.60 -16.50 5.61
CA LEU A 21 -9.20 -16.61 6.02
C LEU A 21 -8.38 -15.37 5.59
N LEU A 22 -8.61 -14.86 4.39
CA LEU A 22 -7.98 -13.61 3.92
C LEU A 22 -8.52 -12.36 4.62
N ALA A 23 -9.79 -12.34 5.01
CA ALA A 23 -10.42 -11.17 5.66
C ALA A 23 -9.98 -11.00 7.12
N VAL A 24 -9.78 -12.10 7.85
CA VAL A 24 -9.44 -12.08 9.30
C VAL A 24 -8.24 -11.19 9.63
N PRO A 25 -7.08 -11.26 8.95
CA PRO A 25 -5.94 -10.38 9.22
C PRO A 25 -6.29 -8.90 9.11
N PHE A 26 -7.08 -8.50 8.12
CA PHE A 26 -7.49 -7.11 7.92
C PHE A 26 -8.41 -6.61 9.03
N ILE A 27 -9.34 -7.47 9.49
CA ILE A 27 -10.20 -7.15 10.63
C ILE A 27 -9.37 -7.00 11.90
N VAL A 28 -8.42 -7.91 12.14
CA VAL A 28 -7.54 -7.85 13.30
C VAL A 28 -6.71 -6.56 13.30
N VAL A 29 -6.07 -6.20 12.19
CA VAL A 29 -5.28 -4.96 12.12
C VAL A 29 -6.14 -3.71 12.22
N LEU A 30 -7.41 -3.75 11.76
CA LEU A 30 -8.36 -2.66 11.97
C LEU A 30 -8.62 -2.44 13.45
N VAL A 31 -8.98 -3.50 14.18
CA VAL A 31 -9.28 -3.44 15.62
C VAL A 31 -8.03 -2.97 16.39
N LEU A 32 -6.86 -3.55 16.11
CA LEU A 32 -5.62 -3.17 16.77
C LEU A 32 -5.27 -1.69 16.55
N TYR A 33 -5.47 -1.17 15.33
CA TYR A 33 -5.23 0.24 15.04
C TYR A 33 -6.18 1.16 15.81
N LEU A 34 -7.49 0.84 15.84
CA LEU A 34 -8.47 1.63 16.58
C LEU A 34 -8.20 1.61 18.09
N LEU A 35 -7.83 0.46 18.65
CA LEU A 35 -7.41 0.36 20.05
C LEU A 35 -6.16 1.21 20.30
N ALA A 36 -5.18 1.18 19.40
CA ALA A 36 -3.98 2.01 19.50
C ALA A 36 -4.33 3.51 19.46
N VAL A 37 -5.28 3.94 18.62
CA VAL A 37 -5.78 5.34 18.61
C VAL A 37 -6.37 5.72 19.96
N ILE A 38 -7.22 4.87 20.55
CA ILE A 38 -7.83 5.12 21.87
C ILE A 38 -6.75 5.25 22.95
N VAL A 39 -5.79 4.32 22.98
CA VAL A 39 -4.68 4.35 23.95
C VAL A 39 -3.80 5.58 23.75
N SER A 40 -3.47 5.91 22.50
CA SER A 40 -2.68 7.09 22.16
C SER A 40 -3.36 8.39 22.61
N ASN A 41 -4.67 8.51 22.40
CA ASN A 41 -5.44 9.71 22.77
C ASN A 41 -5.57 9.91 24.28
N ARG A 42 -5.46 8.82 25.07
CA ARG A 42 -5.46 8.88 26.54
C ARG A 42 -4.12 9.35 27.12
N LYS A 43 -3.00 9.04 26.43
CA LYS A 43 -1.64 9.28 26.95
C LYS A 43 -0.95 10.49 26.30
N HIS A 44 -1.40 10.91 25.12
CA HIS A 44 -0.72 11.91 24.31
C HIS A 44 -1.72 12.88 23.65
N LYS A 45 -1.20 13.88 22.90
CA LYS A 45 -2.02 14.75 22.04
C LYS A 45 -2.90 13.90 21.10
N LYS A 46 -4.13 14.33 20.84
CA LYS A 46 -5.09 13.64 19.97
C LYS A 46 -4.47 13.22 18.64
N TRP A 47 -4.73 11.98 18.22
CA TRP A 47 -4.31 11.46 16.93
C TRP A 47 -5.14 12.12 15.82
N PRO A 48 -4.54 12.48 14.66
CA PRO A 48 -5.30 13.10 13.56
C PRO A 48 -6.41 12.17 13.05
N VAL A 49 -7.64 12.68 13.02
CA VAL A 49 -8.81 11.91 12.56
C VAL A 49 -8.66 11.49 11.09
N SER A 50 -8.04 12.33 10.26
CA SER A 50 -7.76 12.00 8.85
C SER A 50 -6.98 10.70 8.68
N ARG A 51 -5.98 10.42 9.54
CA ARG A 51 -5.23 9.17 9.52
C ARG A 51 -6.07 7.95 9.87
N THR A 52 -6.98 8.12 10.84
CA THR A 52 -7.92 7.05 11.22
C THR A 52 -8.90 6.77 10.07
N ILE A 53 -9.41 7.79 9.40
CA ILE A 53 -10.28 7.64 8.23
C ILE A 53 -9.55 6.92 7.10
N LEU A 54 -8.31 7.32 6.78
CA LEU A 54 -7.48 6.66 5.77
C LEU A 54 -7.26 5.18 6.09
N TRP A 55 -7.01 4.85 7.37
CA TRP A 55 -6.87 3.46 7.79
C TRP A 55 -8.14 2.65 7.60
N VAL A 56 -9.28 3.18 8.03
CA VAL A 56 -10.60 2.50 7.90
C VAL A 56 -10.95 2.29 6.43
N ILE A 57 -10.76 3.31 5.58
CA ILE A 57 -11.03 3.18 4.14
C ILE A 57 -10.04 2.19 3.51
N GLY A 58 -8.74 2.24 3.84
CA GLY A 58 -7.74 1.32 3.32
C GLY A 58 -8.04 -0.14 3.66
N VAL A 59 -8.38 -0.42 4.93
CA VAL A 59 -8.83 -1.77 5.33
C VAL A 59 -10.13 -2.14 4.64
N GLY A 60 -11.07 -1.21 4.50
CA GLY A 60 -12.33 -1.42 3.78
C GLY A 60 -12.08 -1.83 2.32
N CYS A 61 -11.17 -1.16 1.61
CA CYS A 61 -10.76 -1.53 0.25
C CYS A 61 -10.19 -2.96 0.20
N ALA A 62 -9.29 -3.32 1.14
CA ALA A 62 -8.73 -4.66 1.20
C ALA A 62 -9.82 -5.72 1.47
N LEU A 63 -10.73 -5.45 2.41
CA LEU A 63 -11.85 -6.36 2.71
C LEU A 63 -12.78 -6.56 1.52
N VAL A 64 -13.13 -5.49 0.79
CA VAL A 64 -13.96 -5.58 -0.42
C VAL A 64 -13.26 -6.41 -1.51
N ALA A 65 -11.93 -6.29 -1.63
CA ALA A 65 -11.14 -7.04 -2.60
C ALA A 65 -11.08 -8.54 -2.30
N VAL A 66 -10.97 -8.93 -1.01
CA VAL A 66 -10.78 -10.33 -0.63
C VAL A 66 -12.07 -11.03 -0.18
N SER A 67 -13.16 -10.28 0.06
CA SER A 67 -14.42 -10.82 0.55
C SER A 67 -15.62 -10.10 -0.07
N GLY A 68 -16.80 -10.73 -0.02
CA GLY A 68 -18.03 -10.14 -0.53
C GLY A 68 -18.21 -10.25 -2.05
N PRO A 69 -19.06 -9.40 -2.64
CA PRO A 69 -19.50 -9.56 -4.04
C PRO A 69 -18.39 -9.37 -5.07
N VAL A 70 -17.39 -8.52 -4.81
CA VAL A 70 -16.25 -8.30 -5.71
C VAL A 70 -15.42 -9.56 -5.79
N ALA A 71 -15.02 -10.13 -4.64
CA ALA A 71 -14.23 -11.34 -4.58
C ALA A 71 -14.96 -12.55 -5.22
N GLN A 72 -16.26 -12.68 -4.99
CA GLN A 72 -17.06 -13.76 -5.60
C GLN A 72 -17.11 -13.64 -7.14
N ARG A 73 -17.31 -12.43 -7.66
CA ARG A 73 -17.35 -12.20 -9.11
C ARG A 73 -15.97 -12.30 -9.76
N ALA A 74 -14.90 -12.00 -9.03
CA ALA A 74 -13.52 -12.10 -9.52
C ALA A 74 -13.13 -13.52 -9.97
N HIS A 75 -13.83 -14.56 -9.50
CA HIS A 75 -13.64 -15.94 -9.98
C HIS A 75 -14.28 -16.21 -11.34
N MET A 76 -15.23 -15.39 -11.77
CA MET A 76 -16.00 -15.60 -13.00
C MET A 76 -15.74 -14.49 -14.04
N ASP A 77 -15.24 -13.35 -13.62
CA ASP A 77 -15.02 -12.17 -14.46
C ASP A 77 -13.66 -11.53 -14.15
N PHE A 78 -12.82 -11.51 -15.16
CA PHE A 78 -11.48 -10.95 -15.07
C PHE A 78 -11.46 -9.45 -14.75
N SER A 79 -12.49 -8.69 -15.13
CA SER A 79 -12.59 -7.27 -14.80
C SER A 79 -12.76 -7.06 -13.29
N PHE A 80 -13.54 -7.93 -12.61
CA PHE A 80 -13.66 -7.91 -11.14
C PHE A 80 -12.37 -8.37 -10.45
N HIS A 81 -11.63 -9.30 -11.05
CA HIS A 81 -10.29 -9.66 -10.56
C HIS A 81 -9.35 -8.46 -10.63
N MET A 82 -9.32 -7.71 -11.75
CA MET A 82 -8.54 -6.48 -11.88
C MET A 82 -8.96 -5.38 -10.91
N LEU A 83 -10.26 -5.24 -10.64
CA LEU A 83 -10.74 -4.35 -9.59
C LEU A 83 -10.20 -4.76 -8.21
N GLY A 84 -10.26 -6.06 -7.89
CA GLY A 84 -9.66 -6.61 -6.68
C GLY A 84 -8.18 -6.31 -6.57
N HIS A 85 -7.41 -6.48 -7.66
CA HIS A 85 -6.00 -6.13 -7.73
C HIS A 85 -5.75 -4.64 -7.44
N LEU A 86 -6.49 -3.72 -8.06
CA LEU A 86 -6.35 -2.27 -7.83
C LEU A 86 -6.65 -1.91 -6.37
N LEU A 87 -7.70 -2.48 -5.80
CA LEU A 87 -8.07 -2.24 -4.40
C LEU A 87 -7.05 -2.81 -3.43
N LEU A 88 -6.64 -4.08 -3.61
CA LEU A 88 -5.77 -4.80 -2.68
C LEU A 88 -4.29 -4.45 -2.84
N GLY A 89 -3.81 -4.36 -4.09
CA GLY A 89 -2.39 -4.19 -4.42
C GLY A 89 -1.92 -2.74 -4.50
N MET A 90 -2.84 -1.78 -4.69
CA MET A 90 -2.48 -0.37 -4.90
C MET A 90 -3.17 0.57 -3.92
N LEU A 91 -4.51 0.66 -3.93
CA LEU A 91 -5.24 1.67 -3.15
C LEU A 91 -5.18 1.40 -1.65
N ALA A 92 -5.43 0.17 -1.20
CA ALA A 92 -5.35 -0.17 0.21
C ALA A 92 -3.94 0.08 0.78
N PRO A 93 -2.84 -0.41 0.17
CA PRO A 93 -1.47 -0.09 0.59
C PRO A 93 -1.21 1.41 0.71
N LEU A 94 -1.61 2.20 -0.30
CA LEU A 94 -1.43 3.65 -0.29
C LEU A 94 -2.12 4.31 0.92
N LEU A 95 -3.40 3.99 1.14
CA LEU A 95 -4.18 4.56 2.25
C LEU A 95 -3.64 4.14 3.62
N LEU A 96 -3.23 2.86 3.76
CA LEU A 96 -2.67 2.33 5.00
C LEU A 96 -1.32 2.96 5.34
N VAL A 97 -0.46 3.20 4.36
CA VAL A 97 0.83 3.90 4.56
C VAL A 97 0.58 5.35 4.98
N LEU A 98 -0.37 6.05 4.35
CA LEU A 98 -0.72 7.43 4.70
C LEU A 98 -1.29 7.57 6.13
N ALA A 99 -1.88 6.51 6.66
CA ALA A 99 -2.37 6.47 8.04
C ALA A 99 -1.26 6.43 9.11
N ALA A 100 0.02 6.22 8.71
CA ALA A 100 1.19 6.19 9.58
C ALA A 100 1.09 5.18 10.75
N PRO A 101 0.88 3.88 10.47
CA PRO A 101 0.67 2.86 11.50
C PRO A 101 1.88 2.64 12.41
N VAL A 102 3.10 2.74 11.89
CA VAL A 102 4.32 2.56 12.68
C VAL A 102 4.48 3.68 13.70
N THR A 103 4.20 4.92 13.31
CA THR A 103 4.20 6.08 14.24
C THR A 103 3.19 5.89 15.37
N LEU A 104 1.98 5.43 15.06
CA LEU A 104 0.94 5.18 16.06
C LEU A 104 1.38 4.06 17.02
N THR A 105 1.91 2.95 16.48
CA THR A 105 2.39 1.81 17.26
C THR A 105 3.52 2.20 18.21
N LEU A 106 4.54 2.92 17.71
CA LEU A 106 5.65 3.40 18.53
C LEU A 106 5.20 4.33 19.66
N ARG A 107 4.13 5.08 19.42
CA ARG A 107 3.57 6.04 20.37
C ARG A 107 2.75 5.38 21.48
N THR A 108 2.19 4.20 21.24
CA THR A 108 1.30 3.49 22.16
C THR A 108 2.02 2.42 22.98
N LEU A 109 3.10 1.86 22.44
CA LEU A 109 3.88 0.81 23.09
C LEU A 109 4.64 1.35 24.32
N PRO A 110 4.82 0.52 25.36
CA PRO A 110 5.74 0.82 26.45
C PRO A 110 7.18 0.90 25.93
N VAL A 111 8.01 1.72 26.58
CA VAL A 111 9.38 2.05 26.15
C VAL A 111 10.23 0.82 25.76
N PRO A 112 10.23 -0.31 26.51
CA PRO A 112 11.02 -1.48 26.12
C PRO A 112 10.59 -2.08 24.78
N LEU A 113 9.28 -2.18 24.53
CA LEU A 113 8.73 -2.72 23.27
C LEU A 113 8.94 -1.75 22.11
N ALA A 114 8.80 -0.45 22.35
CA ALA A 114 9.09 0.57 21.33
C ALA A 114 10.58 0.55 20.91
N ARG A 115 11.50 0.32 21.85
CA ARG A 115 12.93 0.13 21.55
C ARG A 115 13.19 -1.13 20.74
N ARG A 116 12.55 -2.26 21.07
CA ARG A 116 12.65 -3.51 20.29
C ARG A 116 12.14 -3.31 18.85
N LEU A 117 10.96 -2.69 18.69
CA LEU A 117 10.41 -2.39 17.37
C LEU A 117 11.36 -1.48 16.56
N SER A 118 11.90 -0.43 17.18
CA SER A 118 12.88 0.46 16.56
C SER A 118 14.17 -0.28 16.15
N TYR A 119 14.61 -1.26 16.93
CA TYR A 119 15.75 -2.11 16.60
C TYR A 119 15.45 -3.00 15.39
N ILE A 120 14.27 -3.63 15.35
CA ILE A 120 13.82 -4.43 14.19
C ILE A 120 13.75 -3.58 12.92
N LEU A 121 13.17 -2.37 13.00
CA LEU A 121 13.10 -1.45 11.87
C LEU A 121 14.47 -1.02 11.33
N LYS A 122 15.53 -1.04 12.18
CA LYS A 122 16.92 -0.76 11.77
C LYS A 122 17.67 -1.99 11.25
N SER A 123 17.06 -3.15 11.22
CA SER A 123 17.71 -4.41 10.80
C SER A 123 18.08 -4.38 9.31
N ARG A 124 19.06 -5.21 8.94
CA ARG A 124 19.49 -5.39 7.54
C ARG A 124 18.37 -5.95 6.66
N MET A 125 17.53 -6.84 7.21
CA MET A 125 16.38 -7.39 6.47
C MET A 125 15.40 -6.30 6.09
N ILE A 126 15.00 -5.44 7.04
CA ILE A 126 14.08 -4.33 6.76
C ILE A 126 14.69 -3.36 5.76
N ARG A 127 16.00 -3.09 5.84
CA ARG A 127 16.71 -2.30 4.84
C ARG A 127 16.57 -2.89 3.43
N MET A 128 16.78 -4.19 3.29
CA MET A 128 16.71 -4.88 1.99
C MET A 128 15.27 -4.86 1.43
N VAL A 129 14.29 -5.25 2.23
CA VAL A 129 12.88 -5.31 1.74
C VAL A 129 12.26 -3.94 1.52
N SER A 130 12.79 -2.88 2.18
CA SER A 130 12.37 -1.49 1.96
C SER A 130 13.19 -0.77 0.90
N ASP A 131 14.15 -1.45 0.26
CA ASP A 131 14.89 -0.89 -0.87
C ASP A 131 13.95 -0.70 -2.06
N PRO A 132 13.96 0.49 -2.72
CA PRO A 132 13.11 0.78 -3.86
C PRO A 132 13.16 -0.24 -4.99
N ILE A 133 14.35 -0.69 -5.41
CA ILE A 133 14.49 -1.68 -6.49
C ILE A 133 13.90 -3.01 -6.06
N PHE A 134 14.22 -3.48 -4.85
CA PHE A 134 13.70 -4.75 -4.35
C PHE A 134 12.17 -4.74 -4.26
N ALA A 135 11.59 -3.69 -3.67
CA ALA A 135 10.15 -3.52 -3.55
C ALA A 135 9.46 -3.41 -4.92
N ALA A 136 10.05 -2.65 -5.86
CA ALA A 136 9.55 -2.53 -7.23
C ALA A 136 9.58 -3.87 -7.98
N THR A 137 10.66 -4.63 -7.83
CA THR A 137 10.80 -5.95 -8.46
C THR A 137 9.76 -6.94 -7.93
N LEU A 138 9.52 -6.96 -6.61
CA LEU A 138 8.47 -7.79 -6.03
C LEU A 138 7.07 -7.37 -6.53
N ASN A 139 6.80 -6.06 -6.59
CA ASN A 139 5.48 -5.56 -6.96
C ASN A 139 5.23 -5.74 -8.47
N ILE A 140 6.04 -5.11 -9.31
CA ILE A 140 5.82 -5.13 -10.76
C ILE A 140 6.22 -6.50 -11.35
N GLY A 141 7.36 -7.06 -10.95
CA GLY A 141 7.81 -8.37 -11.40
C GLY A 141 6.83 -9.48 -11.04
N GLY A 142 6.28 -9.45 -9.81
CA GLY A 142 5.24 -10.39 -9.38
C GLY A 142 3.99 -10.34 -10.27
N LEU A 143 3.53 -9.14 -10.65
CA LEU A 143 2.39 -8.96 -11.56
C LEU A 143 2.70 -9.48 -12.98
N TRP A 144 3.90 -9.20 -13.49
CA TRP A 144 4.31 -9.73 -14.79
C TRP A 144 4.31 -11.26 -14.77
N VAL A 145 4.90 -11.89 -13.76
CA VAL A 145 4.89 -13.36 -13.61
C VAL A 145 3.46 -13.88 -13.51
N LEU A 146 2.60 -13.24 -12.72
CA LEU A 146 1.22 -13.68 -12.56
C LEU A 146 0.42 -13.72 -13.87
N TYR A 147 0.54 -12.67 -14.71
CA TYR A 147 -0.31 -12.53 -15.89
C TYR A 147 0.32 -13.00 -17.20
N THR A 148 1.64 -13.29 -17.23
CA THR A 148 2.33 -13.78 -18.43
C THR A 148 2.67 -15.27 -18.39
N THR A 149 2.37 -15.94 -17.26
CA THR A 149 2.54 -17.39 -17.09
C THR A 149 1.19 -18.06 -16.81
N SER A 150 1.20 -19.38 -16.59
CA SER A 150 -0.01 -20.13 -16.17
C SER A 150 -0.45 -19.81 -14.74
N LEU A 151 0.30 -19.02 -13.98
CA LEU A 151 0.10 -18.81 -12.56
C LEU A 151 -1.29 -18.22 -12.23
N TYR A 152 -1.85 -17.40 -13.13
CA TYR A 152 -3.21 -16.88 -13.00
C TYR A 152 -4.26 -18.00 -13.08
N GLU A 153 -4.10 -18.94 -14.01
CA GLU A 153 -4.99 -20.10 -14.15
C GLU A 153 -4.83 -21.06 -12.97
N ASP A 154 -3.57 -21.38 -12.62
CA ASP A 154 -3.24 -22.34 -11.55
C ASP A 154 -3.77 -21.91 -10.19
N MET A 155 -3.81 -20.59 -9.89
CA MET A 155 -4.33 -20.10 -8.61
C MET A 155 -5.83 -20.38 -8.40
N HIS A 156 -6.60 -20.63 -9.46
CA HIS A 156 -8.02 -20.98 -9.36
C HIS A 156 -8.22 -22.45 -9.00
N HIS A 157 -7.19 -23.27 -9.14
CA HIS A 157 -7.20 -24.70 -8.83
C HIS A 157 -6.52 -25.05 -7.50
N ASP A 158 -5.69 -24.14 -6.95
CA ASP A 158 -4.96 -24.34 -5.70
C ASP A 158 -5.23 -23.22 -4.69
N ILE A 159 -5.84 -23.59 -3.57
CA ILE A 159 -6.18 -22.67 -2.47
C ILE A 159 -4.93 -22.05 -1.83
N LEU A 160 -3.82 -22.79 -1.69
CA LEU A 160 -2.59 -22.26 -1.09
C LEU A 160 -1.96 -21.23 -2.01
N LEU A 161 -1.97 -21.51 -3.31
CA LEU A 161 -1.47 -20.60 -4.33
C LEU A 161 -2.33 -19.33 -4.38
N PHE A 162 -3.66 -19.46 -4.31
CA PHE A 162 -4.58 -18.34 -4.23
C PHE A 162 -4.28 -17.44 -3.03
N LEU A 163 -4.15 -18.02 -1.84
CA LEU A 163 -3.81 -17.27 -0.62
C LEU A 163 -2.44 -16.59 -0.73
N PHE A 164 -1.44 -17.33 -1.23
CA PHE A 164 -0.09 -16.80 -1.41
C PHE A 164 -0.06 -15.59 -2.34
N ILE A 165 -0.74 -15.67 -3.50
CA ILE A 165 -0.79 -14.57 -4.48
C ILE A 165 -1.45 -13.33 -3.88
N HIS A 166 -2.60 -13.47 -3.20
CA HIS A 166 -3.29 -12.32 -2.61
C HIS A 166 -2.48 -11.66 -1.48
N ILE A 167 -1.82 -12.46 -0.63
CA ILE A 167 -0.91 -11.96 0.40
C ILE A 167 0.30 -11.28 -0.26
N HIS A 168 0.89 -11.89 -1.30
CA HIS A 168 2.02 -11.32 -2.02
C HIS A 168 1.66 -9.97 -2.66
N VAL A 169 0.55 -9.89 -3.39
CA VAL A 169 0.08 -8.66 -4.06
C VAL A 169 -0.10 -7.53 -3.05
N PHE A 170 -0.74 -7.81 -1.92
CA PHE A 170 -0.90 -6.80 -0.86
C PHE A 170 0.43 -6.36 -0.25
N LEU A 171 1.27 -7.32 0.16
CA LEU A 171 2.56 -7.01 0.81
C LEU A 171 3.53 -6.31 -0.15
N ALA A 172 3.60 -6.75 -1.40
CA ALA A 172 4.45 -6.14 -2.41
C ALA A 172 4.04 -4.68 -2.70
N GLY A 173 2.73 -4.41 -2.85
CA GLY A 173 2.20 -3.06 -2.99
C GLY A 173 2.46 -2.19 -1.76
N TYR A 174 2.33 -2.76 -0.55
CA TYR A 174 2.63 -2.05 0.69
C TYR A 174 4.14 -1.70 0.80
N LEU A 175 5.03 -2.67 0.52
CA LEU A 175 6.48 -2.45 0.50
C LEU A 175 6.88 -1.42 -0.56
N PHE A 176 6.30 -1.50 -1.75
CA PHE A 176 6.54 -0.51 -2.80
C PHE A 176 6.14 0.89 -2.33
N THR A 177 4.94 1.05 -1.79
CA THR A 177 4.46 2.34 -1.32
C THR A 177 5.35 2.92 -0.21
N ILE A 178 5.74 2.14 0.81
CA ILE A 178 6.62 2.65 1.89
C ILE A 178 8.04 2.94 1.40
N SER A 179 8.51 2.28 0.34
CA SER A 179 9.82 2.56 -0.25
C SER A 179 9.82 3.86 -1.05
N MET A 180 8.68 4.24 -1.65
CA MET A 180 8.54 5.47 -2.45
C MET A 180 8.23 6.70 -1.60
N ILE A 181 7.30 6.60 -0.63
CA ILE A 181 6.89 7.72 0.22
C ILE A 181 7.15 7.44 1.70
N TYR A 182 7.85 8.37 2.36
CA TYR A 182 8.19 8.23 3.77
C TYR A 182 7.20 9.01 4.63
N ILE A 183 6.17 8.34 5.11
CA ILE A 183 5.17 8.88 6.04
C ILE A 183 5.53 8.53 7.48
N ASP A 184 5.90 7.29 7.70
CA ASP A 184 6.41 6.78 8.98
C ASP A 184 7.93 6.99 9.11
N PRO A 185 8.48 6.88 10.34
CA PRO A 185 9.90 6.92 10.55
C PRO A 185 10.62 5.81 9.79
N ALA A 186 11.41 6.17 8.78
CA ALA A 186 12.21 5.26 7.98
C ALA A 186 13.70 5.41 8.37
N PRO A 187 14.30 4.39 9.02
CA PRO A 187 15.72 4.45 9.42
C PRO A 187 16.69 4.44 8.23
N HIS A 188 16.26 3.86 7.10
CA HIS A 188 17.05 3.66 5.90
C HIS A 188 16.47 4.45 4.73
N ARG A 189 16.59 5.78 4.79
CA ARG A 189 16.10 6.66 3.71
C ARG A 189 17.07 6.63 2.54
N THR A 190 16.53 6.43 1.35
CA THR A 190 17.25 6.55 0.09
C THR A 190 17.05 7.93 -0.54
N GLU A 191 17.92 8.32 -1.46
CA GLU A 191 17.87 9.62 -2.14
C GLU A 191 16.63 9.75 -3.02
N TYR A 192 16.16 10.98 -3.20
CA TYR A 192 14.96 11.26 -4.01
C TYR A 192 15.18 10.92 -5.49
N ILE A 193 16.37 11.20 -6.04
CA ILE A 193 16.68 10.88 -7.44
C ILE A 193 16.61 9.38 -7.67
N TYR A 194 17.23 8.57 -6.80
CA TYR A 194 17.18 7.11 -6.88
C TYR A 194 15.75 6.58 -6.84
N ARG A 195 14.93 7.03 -5.88
CA ARG A 195 13.52 6.66 -5.79
C ARG A 195 12.71 7.12 -7.00
N GLY A 196 13.00 8.33 -7.50
CA GLY A 196 12.33 8.88 -8.68
C GLY A 196 12.59 8.04 -9.94
N ILE A 197 13.83 7.60 -10.15
CA ILE A 197 14.18 6.71 -11.28
C ILE A 197 13.44 5.38 -11.15
N VAL A 198 13.48 4.76 -9.96
CA VAL A 198 12.80 3.48 -9.72
C VAL A 198 11.28 3.64 -9.88
N LEU A 199 10.70 4.74 -9.41
CA LEU A 199 9.28 5.04 -9.59
C LEU A 199 8.90 5.11 -11.07
N ILE A 200 9.65 5.87 -11.89
CA ILE A 200 9.39 6.00 -13.33
C ILE A 200 9.45 4.63 -14.01
N LEU A 201 10.46 3.81 -13.72
CA LEU A 201 10.59 2.47 -14.29
C LEU A 201 9.45 1.55 -13.86
N SER A 202 9.03 1.63 -12.59
CA SER A 202 7.91 0.85 -12.06
C SER A 202 6.59 1.24 -12.71
N LEU A 203 6.30 2.53 -12.82
CA LEU A 203 5.10 3.04 -13.50
C LEU A 203 5.08 2.66 -14.98
N SER A 204 6.23 2.70 -15.65
CA SER A 204 6.36 2.23 -17.03
C SER A 204 6.05 0.74 -17.14
N GLY A 205 6.62 -0.09 -16.26
CA GLY A 205 6.36 -1.54 -16.23
C GLY A 205 4.89 -1.85 -15.92
N HIS A 206 4.28 -1.11 -14.97
CA HIS A 206 2.87 -1.22 -14.64
C HIS A 206 1.99 -0.81 -15.82
N GLY A 207 2.26 0.32 -16.48
CA GLY A 207 1.46 0.81 -17.60
C GLY A 207 1.60 0.00 -18.91
N ILE A 208 2.71 -0.77 -19.09
CA ILE A 208 2.88 -1.67 -20.25
C ILE A 208 2.10 -2.96 -20.03
N LEU A 209 2.05 -3.51 -18.82
CA LEU A 209 1.40 -4.79 -18.53
C LEU A 209 -0.09 -4.84 -18.89
N PRO A 210 -0.94 -3.85 -18.60
CA PRO A 210 -2.34 -3.86 -19.01
C PRO A 210 -2.52 -3.86 -20.54
N LYS A 211 -1.64 -3.19 -21.27
CA LYS A 211 -1.63 -3.21 -22.74
C LYS A 211 -1.22 -4.57 -23.28
N TYR A 212 -0.29 -5.22 -22.62
CA TYR A 212 0.08 -6.60 -22.93
C TYR A 212 -1.09 -7.56 -22.69
N ILE A 213 -1.77 -7.48 -21.54
CA ILE A 213 -2.97 -8.27 -21.21
C ILE A 213 -4.09 -8.04 -22.21
N TYR A 214 -4.30 -6.79 -22.63
CA TYR A 214 -5.30 -6.42 -23.65
C TYR A 214 -5.04 -7.14 -24.99
N ALA A 215 -3.77 -7.24 -25.40
CA ALA A 215 -3.35 -7.88 -26.66
C ALA A 215 -3.22 -9.40 -26.54
N HIS A 216 -2.76 -9.88 -25.39
CA HIS A 216 -2.45 -11.28 -25.09
C HIS A 216 -3.16 -11.69 -23.78
N PRO A 217 -4.42 -12.15 -23.88
CA PRO A 217 -5.18 -12.58 -22.73
C PRO A 217 -4.42 -13.65 -21.92
N PRO A 218 -4.44 -13.59 -20.57
CA PRO A 218 -3.93 -14.67 -19.74
C PRO A 218 -4.68 -15.97 -20.02
N ASN A 219 -4.05 -17.11 -19.73
CA ASN A 219 -4.64 -18.42 -19.91
C ASN A 219 -6.01 -18.52 -19.20
N GLY A 220 -6.99 -19.08 -19.90
CA GLY A 220 -8.35 -19.25 -19.37
C GLY A 220 -9.22 -17.99 -19.37
N VAL A 221 -8.71 -16.82 -19.79
CA VAL A 221 -9.46 -15.56 -19.79
C VAL A 221 -10.02 -15.25 -21.18
N PRO A 222 -11.36 -15.04 -21.31
CA PRO A 222 -11.97 -14.55 -22.57
C PRO A 222 -11.41 -13.20 -23.00
N ARG A 223 -11.27 -13.01 -24.31
CA ARG A 223 -10.63 -11.81 -24.88
C ARG A 223 -11.34 -10.51 -24.50
N ASP A 224 -12.65 -10.49 -24.49
CA ASP A 224 -13.47 -9.34 -24.08
C ASP A 224 -13.25 -8.96 -22.62
N GLN A 225 -13.13 -9.95 -21.73
CA GLN A 225 -12.81 -9.73 -20.31
C GLN A 225 -11.36 -9.28 -20.12
N ALA A 226 -10.41 -9.81 -20.88
CA ALA A 226 -9.02 -9.36 -20.84
C ALA A 226 -8.88 -7.91 -21.30
N GLN A 227 -9.65 -7.50 -22.32
CA GLN A 227 -9.68 -6.13 -22.81
C GLN A 227 -10.28 -5.17 -21.79
N SER A 228 -11.45 -5.48 -21.22
CA SER A 228 -12.10 -4.66 -20.20
C SER A 228 -11.29 -4.59 -18.89
N GLY A 229 -10.76 -5.72 -18.45
CA GLY A 229 -9.89 -5.80 -17.27
C GLY A 229 -8.57 -5.06 -17.47
N GLY A 230 -7.93 -5.20 -18.64
CA GLY A 230 -6.73 -4.45 -19.01
C GLY A 230 -6.96 -2.93 -19.03
N MET A 231 -8.09 -2.47 -19.61
CA MET A 231 -8.46 -1.05 -19.57
C MET A 231 -8.68 -0.57 -18.13
N LEU A 232 -9.39 -1.34 -17.30
CA LEU A 232 -9.61 -1.01 -15.89
C LEU A 232 -8.30 -0.90 -15.12
N MET A 233 -7.38 -1.86 -15.31
CA MET A 233 -6.06 -1.84 -14.68
C MET A 233 -5.25 -0.62 -15.12
N TYR A 234 -5.29 -0.27 -16.43
CA TYR A 234 -4.56 0.87 -16.95
C TYR A 234 -5.06 2.19 -16.36
N TYR A 235 -6.32 2.54 -16.57
CA TYR A 235 -6.87 3.82 -16.12
C TYR A 235 -7.02 3.90 -14.59
N GLY A 236 -7.46 2.82 -13.96
CA GLY A 236 -7.59 2.75 -12.50
C GLY A 236 -6.25 2.81 -11.79
N GLY A 237 -5.23 2.13 -12.34
CA GLY A 237 -3.86 2.18 -11.86
C GLY A 237 -3.26 3.57 -11.99
N ASP A 238 -3.37 4.20 -13.17
CA ASP A 238 -2.86 5.55 -13.43
C ASP A 238 -3.43 6.58 -12.42
N MET A 239 -4.71 6.46 -12.05
CA MET A 239 -5.32 7.34 -11.04
C MET A 239 -4.69 7.19 -9.66
N ILE A 240 -4.39 5.96 -9.23
CA ILE A 240 -3.74 5.70 -7.94
C ILE A 240 -2.26 6.12 -7.99
N ASP A 241 -1.58 5.82 -9.08
CA ASP A 241 -0.19 6.19 -9.33
C ASP A 241 0.00 7.70 -9.36
N LEU A 242 -0.96 8.45 -9.93
CA LEU A 242 -0.94 9.91 -9.90
C LEU A 242 -0.94 10.45 -8.44
N ILE A 243 -1.72 9.88 -7.55
CA ILE A 243 -1.72 10.27 -6.14
C ILE A 243 -0.34 10.01 -5.52
N LEU A 244 0.25 8.85 -5.79
CA LEU A 244 1.59 8.49 -5.31
C LEU A 244 2.66 9.47 -5.83
N ILE A 245 2.62 9.80 -7.13
CA ILE A 245 3.52 10.78 -7.78
C ILE A 245 3.40 12.15 -7.12
N VAL A 246 2.17 12.65 -6.92
CA VAL A 246 1.93 13.96 -6.29
C VAL A 246 2.51 14.00 -4.88
N ILE A 247 2.30 12.96 -4.07
CA ILE A 247 2.84 12.87 -2.71
C ILE A 247 4.37 12.82 -2.76
N PHE A 248 4.95 12.01 -3.64
CA PHE A 248 6.40 11.89 -3.80
C PHE A 248 7.03 13.22 -4.22
N CYS A 249 6.49 13.88 -5.24
CA CYS A 249 6.97 15.19 -5.71
C CYS A 249 6.83 16.27 -4.63
N TYR A 250 5.74 16.27 -3.87
CA TYR A 250 5.55 17.18 -2.75
C TYR A 250 6.61 16.98 -1.66
N GLN A 251 6.91 15.72 -1.29
CA GLN A 251 7.96 15.41 -0.33
C GLN A 251 9.34 15.85 -0.84
N TRP A 252 9.63 15.62 -2.11
CA TRP A 252 10.88 16.05 -2.74
C TRP A 252 11.01 17.56 -2.75
N TYR A 253 10.00 18.28 -3.25
CA TYR A 253 9.96 19.74 -3.23
C TYR A 253 10.21 20.30 -1.83
N LYS A 254 9.53 19.75 -0.82
CA LYS A 254 9.69 20.19 0.57
C LYS A 254 11.10 19.96 1.13
N ALA A 255 11.78 18.89 0.69
CA ALA A 255 13.13 18.56 1.14
C ALA A 255 14.20 19.43 0.50
N VAL A 256 14.01 19.92 -0.75
CA VAL A 256 14.98 20.73 -1.50
C VAL A 256 14.74 22.24 -1.29
N ARG A 257 13.59 22.62 -0.72
CA ARG A 257 13.25 24.03 -0.50
C ARG A 257 14.26 24.70 0.44
N PRO A 258 14.91 25.84 0.05
CA PRO A 258 15.80 26.59 0.93
C PRO A 258 15.07 27.02 2.19
N VAL A 259 15.64 26.73 3.35
CA VAL A 259 15.16 27.28 4.63
C VAL A 259 15.55 28.74 4.62
N MET A 260 14.60 29.66 4.38
CA MET A 260 14.82 31.07 4.56
C MET A 260 15.18 31.32 6.04
N ASN A 261 16.45 31.63 6.26
CA ASN A 261 17.00 31.96 7.59
C ASN A 261 16.29 33.21 8.14
N ARG A 262 15.35 33.02 9.05
CA ARG A 262 14.71 34.12 9.83
C ARG A 262 15.67 34.81 10.80
N SER A 263 16.96 34.42 10.84
CA SER A 263 17.94 35.01 11.77
C SER A 263 18.45 36.41 11.37
N LYS A 264 18.36 36.83 10.10
CA LYS A 264 18.83 38.11 9.67
C LYS A 264 17.94 39.33 10.02
N SER A 265 16.69 39.07 10.48
CA SER A 265 15.79 40.18 10.87
C SER A 265 16.01 40.70 12.29
N LYS A 266 16.66 39.95 13.18
CA LYS A 266 16.89 40.36 14.57
C LYS A 266 18.18 41.16 14.75
N ASP A 267 19.17 41.06 13.84
CA ASP A 267 20.43 41.77 13.95
C ASP A 267 20.35 43.24 13.48
N HIS A 268 19.34 43.56 12.68
CA HIS A 268 19.12 44.98 12.26
C HIS A 268 18.28 45.78 13.26
N GLU A 269 17.55 45.14 14.17
CA GLU A 269 16.75 45.87 15.17
C GLU A 269 17.56 46.25 16.41
N ASN A 270 18.70 45.58 16.67
CA ASN A 270 19.57 45.85 17.82
C ASN A 270 20.67 46.87 17.56
N ILE A 271 20.84 47.40 16.32
CA ILE A 271 21.87 48.42 16.01
C ILE A 271 21.31 49.86 16.13
N GLY A 272 19.98 50.01 16.31
CA GLY A 272 19.30 51.31 16.37
C GLY A 272 19.25 52.01 17.73
N GLU A 273 19.59 51.34 18.85
CA GLU A 273 19.57 51.97 20.18
C GLU A 273 20.99 52.34 20.67
N THR A 274 21.59 53.33 20.08
CA THR A 274 22.69 54.07 20.73
C THR A 274 22.08 55.03 21.71
N LYS A 275 22.27 54.77 23.02
CA LYS A 275 21.94 55.71 24.10
C LYS A 275 22.71 57.01 23.95
N PRO A 276 22.07 58.18 24.10
CA PRO A 276 22.80 59.45 24.14
C PRO A 276 23.64 59.58 25.42
N PHE A 277 24.90 59.93 25.22
CA PHE A 277 25.86 60.31 26.29
C PHE A 277 25.30 61.51 27.02
N LYS A 278 25.05 61.38 28.35
CA LYS A 278 24.89 62.54 29.24
C LYS A 278 26.28 62.96 29.79
N GLY A 279 26.74 64.12 29.33
CA GLY A 279 27.78 64.86 29.97
C GLY A 279 27.31 65.56 31.23
#